data_2645b8c3251bc3ebb995c24b96a43d92
#
_entry.id   2645b8c3251bc3ebb995c24b96a43d92
#
_cell.length_a   1.000
_cell.length_b   1.000
_cell.length_c   1.000
_cell.angle_alpha   90.00
_cell.angle_beta   90.00
_cell.angle_gamma   90.00
#
_symmetry.space_group_name_H-M   'P 1'
#
loop_
_entity.id
_entity.type
_entity.pdbx_description
1 polymer ?
#
loop_
_entity_poly.entity_id
_entity_poly.type
_entity_poly.pdbx_seq_one_letter_code
_entity_poly.pdbx_strand_id
1 'polypeptide(L)'
;MISWFIPVFAIVFVSWYFIVIFNRLVRLDNERKNAFSQISVQLKRRYDLIPNLVETAKAYLKHENQTLESVINARDHAEATRREANKSPTPQALGELMGAEAILGGALGGLFAVVESYPDLKADQTMGRLHEELVSTENRVAFARQAFNDAVMVYNTRRESFPDVLLAKMGGFQEAILWDEISQNERVSVKVSF
;
A
#
# COMPACT_ATOMS: atom_id res chain seq x y z
N MET A 1 14.57 -16.14 56.32
CA MET A 1 13.26 -15.81 55.64
C MET A 1 13.41 -14.85 54.45
N ILE A 2 14.42 -14.02 54.38
CA ILE A 2 14.63 -12.99 53.29
C ILE A 2 15.08 -13.60 51.97
N SER A 3 15.70 -14.79 51.97
CA SER A 3 16.31 -15.39 50.76
C SER A 3 15.30 -15.81 49.67
N TRP A 4 14.06 -16.01 49.99
CA TRP A 4 13.01 -16.39 49.01
C TRP A 4 12.35 -15.19 48.32
N PHE A 5 12.44 -13.98 48.88
CA PHE A 5 11.86 -12.78 48.24
C PHE A 5 12.63 -12.36 46.99
N ILE A 6 13.94 -12.56 46.94
CA ILE A 6 14.78 -12.18 45.80
C ILE A 6 14.41 -12.98 44.55
N PRO A 7 14.34 -14.34 44.56
CA PRO A 7 13.96 -15.10 43.38
C PRO A 7 12.50 -14.85 42.95
N VAL A 8 11.57 -14.68 43.87
CA VAL A 8 10.18 -14.35 43.54
C VAL A 8 10.07 -12.97 42.88
N PHE A 9 10.76 -11.97 43.41
CA PHE A 9 10.80 -10.64 42.82
C PHE A 9 11.44 -10.66 41.43
N ALA A 10 12.51 -11.42 41.22
CA ALA A 10 13.16 -11.58 39.93
C ALA A 10 12.21 -12.20 38.89
N ILE A 11 11.44 -13.25 39.27
CA ILE A 11 10.47 -13.90 38.38
C ILE A 11 9.35 -12.92 38.01
N VAL A 12 8.81 -12.19 38.96
CA VAL A 12 7.75 -11.20 38.71
C VAL A 12 8.26 -10.08 37.79
N PHE A 13 9.47 -9.57 38.02
CA PHE A 13 10.08 -8.54 37.21
C PHE A 13 10.32 -9.02 35.77
N VAL A 14 10.85 -10.23 35.59
CA VAL A 14 11.05 -10.84 34.28
C VAL A 14 9.72 -11.03 33.55
N SER A 15 8.71 -11.56 34.25
CA SER A 15 7.38 -11.75 33.67
C SER A 15 6.74 -10.43 33.23
N TRP A 16 6.82 -9.40 34.08
CA TRP A 16 6.36 -8.06 33.74
C TRP A 16 7.08 -7.48 32.51
N TYR A 17 8.40 -7.66 32.43
CA TYR A 17 9.19 -7.21 31.32
C TYR A 17 8.78 -7.88 29.98
N PHE A 18 8.53 -9.19 30.01
CA PHE A 18 8.01 -9.92 28.84
C PHE A 18 6.65 -9.42 28.39
N ILE A 19 5.74 -9.13 29.31
CA ILE A 19 4.43 -8.56 28.98
C ILE A 19 4.58 -7.19 28.30
N VAL A 20 5.47 -6.34 28.78
CA VAL A 20 5.73 -5.02 28.18
C VAL A 20 6.25 -5.14 26.75
N ILE A 21 7.21 -6.03 26.50
CA ILE A 21 7.74 -6.27 25.16
C ILE A 21 6.64 -6.80 24.24
N PHE A 22 5.90 -7.83 24.67
CA PHE A 22 4.83 -8.42 23.86
C PHE A 22 3.78 -7.37 23.46
N ASN A 23 3.30 -6.60 24.43
CA ASN A 23 2.32 -5.54 24.16
C ASN A 23 2.87 -4.45 23.22
N ARG A 24 4.17 -4.17 23.27
CA ARG A 24 4.83 -3.24 22.37
C ARG A 24 4.86 -3.77 20.94
N LEU A 25 5.20 -5.05 20.75
CA LEU A 25 5.18 -5.70 19.43
C LEU A 25 3.77 -5.72 18.83
N VAL A 26 2.76 -6.06 19.64
CA VAL A 26 1.34 -6.00 19.22
C VAL A 26 0.95 -4.61 18.79
N ARG A 27 1.36 -3.57 19.54
CA ARG A 27 1.07 -2.19 19.18
C ARG A 27 1.70 -1.81 17.84
N LEU A 28 2.97 -2.11 17.62
CA LEU A 28 3.67 -1.80 16.38
C LEU A 28 3.09 -2.54 15.17
N ASP A 29 2.66 -3.80 15.36
CA ASP A 29 1.95 -4.54 14.29
C ASP A 29 0.61 -3.89 13.94
N ASN A 30 -0.13 -3.40 14.95
CA ASN A 30 -1.38 -2.66 14.71
C ASN A 30 -1.13 -1.29 14.06
N GLU A 31 -0.07 -0.57 14.43
CA GLU A 31 0.33 0.69 13.80
C GLU A 31 0.63 0.49 12.30
N ARG A 32 1.36 -0.57 11.95
CA ARG A 32 1.63 -0.97 10.56
C ARG A 32 0.34 -1.28 9.80
N LYS A 33 -0.56 -2.08 10.39
CA LYS A 33 -1.86 -2.41 9.78
C LYS A 33 -2.72 -1.16 9.56
N ASN A 34 -2.71 -0.24 10.51
CA ASN A 34 -3.42 1.03 10.38
C ASN A 34 -2.83 1.89 9.27
N ALA A 35 -1.50 1.98 9.15
CA ALA A 35 -0.84 2.69 8.06
C ALA A 35 -1.21 2.09 6.69
N PHE A 36 -1.28 0.76 6.56
CA PHE A 36 -1.78 0.11 5.33
C PHE A 36 -3.25 0.48 5.03
N SER A 37 -4.10 0.53 6.05
CA SER A 37 -5.49 0.95 5.89
C SER A 37 -5.60 2.38 5.33
N GLN A 38 -4.69 3.30 5.68
CA GLN A 38 -4.66 4.65 5.11
C GLN A 38 -4.34 4.63 3.60
N ILE A 39 -3.40 3.79 3.17
CA ILE A 39 -3.15 3.57 1.72
C ILE A 39 -4.44 3.13 1.04
N SER A 40 -5.10 2.10 1.58
CA SER A 40 -6.32 1.53 1.02
C SER A 40 -7.45 2.55 0.88
N VAL A 41 -7.60 3.48 1.83
CA VAL A 41 -8.58 4.57 1.75
C VAL A 41 -8.27 5.51 0.59
N GLN A 42 -7.00 5.90 0.39
CA GLN A 42 -6.64 6.79 -0.71
C GLN A 42 -6.77 6.10 -2.08
N LEU A 43 -6.39 4.83 -2.18
CA LEU A 43 -6.59 4.03 -3.39
C LEU A 43 -8.08 3.91 -3.75
N LYS A 44 -8.94 3.63 -2.76
CA LYS A 44 -10.39 3.59 -2.99
C LYS A 44 -10.90 4.92 -3.57
N ARG A 45 -10.49 6.06 -2.99
CA ARG A 45 -10.87 7.37 -3.51
C ARG A 45 -10.43 7.57 -4.97
N ARG A 46 -9.23 7.15 -5.33
CA ARG A 46 -8.74 7.16 -6.72
C ARG A 46 -9.64 6.33 -7.63
N TYR A 47 -10.01 5.11 -7.22
CA TYR A 47 -10.88 4.24 -8.03
C TYR A 47 -12.31 4.79 -8.18
N ASP A 48 -12.81 5.49 -7.17
CA ASP A 48 -14.14 6.11 -7.23
C ASP A 48 -14.21 7.31 -8.20
N LEU A 49 -13.08 7.94 -8.53
CA LEU A 49 -12.98 9.03 -9.52
C LEU A 49 -12.97 8.53 -10.98
N ILE A 50 -12.41 7.34 -11.23
CA ILE A 50 -12.16 6.83 -12.59
C ILE A 50 -13.43 6.66 -13.42
N PRO A 51 -14.57 6.13 -12.91
CA PRO A 51 -15.79 6.05 -13.69
C PRO A 51 -16.28 7.40 -14.22
N ASN A 52 -16.19 8.45 -13.40
CA ASN A 52 -16.58 9.80 -13.81
C ASN A 52 -15.63 10.36 -14.89
N LEU A 53 -14.32 10.08 -14.77
CA LEU A 53 -13.32 10.42 -15.78
C LEU A 53 -13.64 9.76 -17.12
N VAL A 54 -13.92 8.45 -17.11
CA VAL A 54 -14.25 7.69 -18.31
C VAL A 54 -15.55 8.17 -18.95
N GLU A 55 -16.59 8.43 -18.16
CA GLU A 55 -17.87 8.97 -18.68
C GLU A 55 -17.68 10.36 -19.31
N THR A 56 -16.89 11.23 -18.69
CA THR A 56 -16.57 12.55 -19.26
C THR A 56 -15.81 12.39 -20.58
N ALA A 57 -14.79 11.55 -20.61
CA ALA A 57 -14.00 11.30 -21.81
C ALA A 57 -14.81 10.67 -22.95
N LYS A 58 -15.73 9.77 -22.65
CA LYS A 58 -16.57 9.03 -23.61
C LYS A 58 -17.43 9.96 -24.48
N ALA A 59 -17.84 11.12 -23.97
CA ALA A 59 -18.59 12.11 -24.73
C ALA A 59 -17.80 12.64 -25.94
N TYR A 60 -16.48 12.66 -25.87
CA TYR A 60 -15.57 13.22 -26.87
C TYR A 60 -14.83 12.12 -27.65
N LEU A 61 -14.53 10.96 -27.02
CA LEU A 61 -13.68 9.89 -27.53
C LEU A 61 -14.51 8.78 -28.16
N LYS A 62 -15.22 9.06 -29.27
CA LYS A 62 -16.13 8.08 -29.91
C LYS A 62 -15.41 6.88 -30.53
N HIS A 63 -14.13 7.00 -30.87
CA HIS A 63 -13.36 5.95 -31.56
C HIS A 63 -12.30 5.29 -30.68
N GLU A 64 -12.14 5.71 -29.43
CA GLU A 64 -11.12 5.28 -28.48
C GLU A 64 -11.67 4.29 -27.42
N ASN A 65 -12.63 3.44 -27.83
CA ASN A 65 -13.29 2.51 -26.88
C ASN A 65 -12.28 1.61 -26.18
N GLN A 66 -11.24 1.13 -26.89
CA GLN A 66 -10.23 0.25 -26.33
C GLN A 66 -9.44 0.91 -25.18
N THR A 67 -9.10 2.20 -25.31
CA THR A 67 -8.43 2.96 -24.24
C THR A 67 -9.32 3.10 -23.02
N LEU A 68 -10.58 3.44 -23.21
CA LEU A 68 -11.56 3.59 -22.12
C LEU A 68 -11.82 2.25 -21.39
N GLU A 69 -11.99 1.15 -22.16
CA GLU A 69 -12.16 -0.19 -21.61
C GLU A 69 -10.93 -0.64 -20.82
N SER A 70 -9.71 -0.34 -21.31
CA SER A 70 -8.48 -0.70 -20.63
C SER A 70 -8.37 -0.05 -19.24
N VAL A 71 -8.80 1.22 -19.12
CA VAL A 71 -8.82 1.95 -17.83
C VAL A 71 -9.83 1.33 -16.86
N ILE A 72 -11.04 0.99 -17.34
CA ILE A 72 -12.07 0.36 -16.48
C ILE A 72 -11.59 -1.00 -15.99
N ASN A 73 -11.07 -1.85 -16.90
CA ASN A 73 -10.60 -3.19 -16.55
C ASN A 73 -9.41 -3.13 -15.56
N ALA A 74 -8.46 -2.21 -15.77
CA ALA A 74 -7.34 -2.01 -14.86
C ALA A 74 -7.81 -1.52 -13.47
N ARG A 75 -8.78 -0.62 -13.43
CA ARG A 75 -9.41 -0.13 -12.19
C ARG A 75 -10.09 -1.26 -11.43
N ASP A 76 -10.88 -2.10 -12.11
CA ASP A 76 -11.62 -3.19 -11.48
C ASP A 76 -10.66 -4.25 -10.93
N HIS A 77 -9.59 -4.54 -11.66
CA HIS A 77 -8.51 -5.42 -11.19
C HIS A 77 -7.82 -4.84 -9.95
N ALA A 78 -7.43 -3.57 -9.98
CA ALA A 78 -6.78 -2.90 -8.84
C ALA A 78 -7.71 -2.84 -7.61
N GLU A 79 -9.02 -2.63 -7.80
CA GLU A 79 -9.97 -2.66 -6.69
C GLU A 79 -10.14 -4.07 -6.10
N ALA A 80 -10.15 -5.11 -6.92
CA ALA A 80 -10.23 -6.49 -6.46
C ALA A 80 -9.00 -6.88 -5.61
N THR A 81 -7.79 -6.60 -6.11
CA THR A 81 -6.54 -6.87 -5.39
C THR A 81 -6.42 -6.06 -4.09
N ARG A 82 -6.87 -4.79 -4.09
CA ARG A 82 -6.94 -3.97 -2.86
C ARG A 82 -7.85 -4.60 -1.80
N ARG A 83 -9.02 -5.08 -2.19
CA ARG A 83 -9.96 -5.74 -1.26
C ARG A 83 -9.34 -6.99 -0.65
N GLU A 84 -8.60 -7.77 -1.44
CA GLU A 84 -7.93 -8.98 -0.96
C GLU A 84 -6.78 -8.64 -0.02
N ALA A 85 -5.93 -7.69 -0.37
CA ALA A 85 -4.85 -7.20 0.49
C ALA A 85 -5.37 -6.62 1.82
N ASN A 86 -6.56 -6.02 1.84
CA ASN A 86 -7.19 -5.54 3.08
C ASN A 86 -7.66 -6.66 4.01
N LYS A 87 -8.12 -7.78 3.45
CA LYS A 87 -8.54 -8.93 4.26
C LYS A 87 -7.32 -9.63 4.88
N SER A 88 -6.26 -9.75 4.10
CA SER A 88 -5.07 -10.50 4.48
C SER A 88 -3.83 -9.83 3.87
N PRO A 89 -3.19 -8.88 4.58
CA PRO A 89 -2.04 -8.12 4.07
C PRO A 89 -0.77 -8.99 4.08
N THR A 90 -0.79 -10.05 3.26
CA THR A 90 0.37 -10.91 3.04
C THR A 90 1.32 -10.27 2.04
N PRO A 91 2.61 -10.65 2.03
CA PRO A 91 3.57 -10.21 1.02
C PRO A 91 3.08 -10.41 -0.40
N GLN A 92 2.46 -11.56 -0.68
CA GLN A 92 1.91 -11.88 -1.99
C GLN A 92 0.75 -10.95 -2.36
N ALA A 93 -0.24 -10.76 -1.47
CA ALA A 93 -1.38 -9.88 -1.74
C ALA A 93 -0.98 -8.42 -1.94
N LEU A 94 0.06 -7.97 -1.22
CA LEU A 94 0.65 -6.64 -1.42
C LEU A 94 1.33 -6.54 -2.79
N GLY A 95 2.09 -7.57 -3.21
CA GLY A 95 2.73 -7.62 -4.53
C GLY A 95 1.70 -7.58 -5.67
N GLU A 96 0.64 -8.37 -5.58
CA GLU A 96 -0.46 -8.36 -6.55
C GLU A 96 -1.14 -6.98 -6.64
N LEU A 97 -1.38 -6.33 -5.50
CA LEU A 97 -1.92 -4.97 -5.47
C LEU A 97 -0.99 -3.97 -6.15
N MET A 98 0.32 -4.05 -5.91
CA MET A 98 1.29 -3.14 -6.53
C MET A 98 1.39 -3.34 -8.04
N GLY A 99 1.36 -4.59 -8.49
CA GLY A 99 1.30 -4.91 -9.93
C GLY A 99 0.03 -4.34 -10.58
N ALA A 100 -1.12 -4.51 -9.94
CA ALA A 100 -2.39 -3.97 -10.42
C ALA A 100 -2.39 -2.42 -10.47
N GLU A 101 -1.80 -1.76 -9.47
CA GLU A 101 -1.63 -0.29 -9.44
C GLU A 101 -0.72 0.20 -10.57
N ALA A 102 0.36 -0.51 -10.89
CA ALA A 102 1.23 -0.18 -12.01
C ALA A 102 0.49 -0.27 -13.36
N ILE A 103 -0.33 -1.31 -13.55
CA ILE A 103 -1.18 -1.49 -14.74
C ILE A 103 -2.18 -0.33 -14.84
N LEU A 104 -2.86 0.02 -13.75
CA LEU A 104 -3.80 1.14 -13.72
C LEU A 104 -3.13 2.47 -14.03
N GLY A 105 -1.94 2.70 -13.47
CA GLY A 105 -1.14 3.90 -13.78
C GLY A 105 -0.79 4.00 -15.26
N GLY A 106 -0.41 2.89 -15.89
CA GLY A 106 -0.15 2.80 -17.33
C GLY A 106 -1.40 3.09 -18.17
N ALA A 107 -2.54 2.50 -17.82
CA ALA A 107 -3.80 2.72 -18.51
C ALA A 107 -4.28 4.18 -18.43
N LEU A 108 -4.19 4.80 -17.24
CA LEU A 108 -4.49 6.23 -17.06
C LEU A 108 -3.52 7.13 -17.85
N GLY A 109 -2.22 6.80 -17.86
CA GLY A 109 -1.24 7.50 -18.68
C GLY A 109 -1.58 7.45 -20.17
N GLY A 110 -2.01 6.28 -20.68
CA GLY A 110 -2.50 6.11 -22.04
C GLY A 110 -3.74 6.97 -22.34
N LEU A 111 -4.71 7.00 -21.44
CA LEU A 111 -5.90 7.86 -21.58
C LEU A 111 -5.51 9.34 -21.64
N PHE A 112 -4.65 9.83 -20.75
CA PHE A 112 -4.22 11.23 -20.76
C PHE A 112 -3.42 11.60 -22.01
N ALA A 113 -2.62 10.67 -22.55
CA ALA A 113 -1.94 10.88 -23.83
C ALA A 113 -2.93 11.04 -25.00
N VAL A 114 -4.05 10.29 -24.98
CA VAL A 114 -5.13 10.46 -25.96
C VAL A 114 -5.83 11.81 -25.77
N VAL A 115 -6.15 12.21 -24.52
CA VAL A 115 -6.80 13.51 -24.21
C VAL A 115 -6.02 14.68 -24.78
N GLU A 116 -4.68 14.64 -24.82
CA GLU A 116 -3.84 15.68 -25.43
C GLU A 116 -4.13 15.89 -26.92
N SER A 117 -4.60 14.84 -27.61
CA SER A 117 -4.94 14.88 -29.04
C SER A 117 -6.37 15.42 -29.33
N TYR A 118 -7.15 15.67 -28.28
CA TYR A 118 -8.54 16.16 -28.37
C TYR A 118 -8.69 17.51 -27.66
N PRO A 119 -8.50 18.64 -28.33
CA PRO A 119 -8.49 19.99 -27.72
C PRO A 119 -9.76 20.34 -26.97
N ASP A 120 -10.92 19.91 -27.45
CA ASP A 120 -12.22 20.17 -26.82
C ASP A 120 -12.36 19.43 -25.48
N LEU A 121 -11.88 18.19 -25.41
CA LEU A 121 -11.85 17.40 -24.17
C LEU A 121 -10.81 17.95 -23.18
N LYS A 122 -9.65 18.36 -23.69
CA LYS A 122 -8.61 19.00 -22.86
C LYS A 122 -9.09 20.32 -22.24
N ALA A 123 -9.95 21.07 -22.94
CA ALA A 123 -10.53 22.33 -22.46
C ALA A 123 -11.76 22.12 -21.55
N ASP A 124 -12.28 20.90 -21.42
CA ASP A 124 -13.44 20.61 -20.58
C ASP A 124 -13.10 20.78 -19.09
N GLN A 125 -13.89 21.61 -18.40
CA GLN A 125 -13.66 21.96 -16.99
C GLN A 125 -13.84 20.75 -16.04
N THR A 126 -14.72 19.82 -16.38
CA THR A 126 -14.95 18.61 -15.57
C THR A 126 -13.76 17.67 -15.70
N MET A 127 -13.26 17.51 -16.93
CA MET A 127 -12.03 16.72 -17.18
C MET A 127 -10.83 17.30 -16.43
N GLY A 128 -10.64 18.62 -16.48
CA GLY A 128 -9.58 19.31 -15.75
C GLY A 128 -9.65 19.08 -14.24
N ARG A 129 -10.83 19.25 -13.64
CA ARG A 129 -11.03 19.00 -12.19
C ARG A 129 -10.78 17.55 -11.80
N LEU A 130 -11.26 16.58 -12.60
CA LEU A 130 -11.04 15.15 -12.32
C LEU A 130 -9.55 14.77 -12.43
N HIS A 131 -8.84 15.35 -13.39
CA HIS A 131 -7.40 15.19 -13.50
C HIS A 131 -6.67 15.74 -12.26
N GLU A 132 -6.98 16.96 -11.84
CA GLU A 132 -6.40 17.55 -10.62
C GLU A 132 -6.70 16.70 -9.36
N GLU A 133 -7.93 16.21 -9.23
CA GLU A 133 -8.27 15.32 -8.11
C GLU A 133 -7.50 13.99 -8.15
N LEU A 134 -7.30 13.40 -9.34
CA LEU A 134 -6.49 12.20 -9.51
C LEU A 134 -5.02 12.45 -9.13
N VAL A 135 -4.42 13.56 -9.58
CA VAL A 135 -3.05 13.95 -9.18
C VAL A 135 -2.97 14.18 -7.67
N SER A 136 -3.97 14.83 -7.08
CA SER A 136 -4.03 15.03 -5.63
C SER A 136 -4.11 13.70 -4.87
N THR A 137 -4.93 12.75 -5.35
CA THR A 137 -5.00 11.41 -4.72
C THR A 137 -3.72 10.63 -4.88
N GLU A 138 -3.01 10.73 -6.01
CA GLU A 138 -1.69 10.11 -6.24
C GLU A 138 -0.67 10.59 -5.19
N ASN A 139 -0.59 11.90 -4.97
CA ASN A 139 0.28 12.47 -3.95
C ASN A 139 -0.07 11.95 -2.54
N ARG A 140 -1.36 11.84 -2.22
CA ARG A 140 -1.82 11.29 -0.93
C ARG A 140 -1.47 9.81 -0.78
N VAL A 141 -1.57 9.03 -1.86
CA VAL A 141 -1.13 7.62 -1.89
C VAL A 141 0.37 7.54 -1.64
N ALA A 142 1.18 8.39 -2.28
CA ALA A 142 2.63 8.41 -2.09
C ALA A 142 3.00 8.70 -0.62
N PHE A 143 2.38 9.71 0.02
CA PHE A 143 2.57 9.99 1.44
C PHE A 143 2.12 8.83 2.36
N ALA A 144 0.98 8.20 2.05
CA ALA A 144 0.50 7.06 2.83
C ALA A 144 1.44 5.84 2.69
N ARG A 145 2.03 5.60 1.51
CA ARG A 145 3.05 4.58 1.28
C ARG A 145 4.31 4.83 2.11
N GLN A 146 4.78 6.07 2.15
CA GLN A 146 5.92 6.44 2.98
C GLN A 146 5.64 6.16 4.47
N ALA A 147 4.50 6.61 4.98
CA ALA A 147 4.11 6.37 6.37
C ALA A 147 3.97 4.86 6.69
N PHE A 148 3.51 4.06 5.74
CA PHE A 148 3.47 2.60 5.87
C PHE A 148 4.89 2.01 5.94
N ASN A 149 5.79 2.41 5.06
CA ASN A 149 7.18 1.95 5.06
C ASN A 149 7.87 2.31 6.37
N ASP A 150 7.67 3.52 6.90
CA ASP A 150 8.21 3.95 8.19
C ASP A 150 7.68 3.05 9.34
N ALA A 151 6.37 2.74 9.34
CA ALA A 151 5.77 1.87 10.34
C ALA A 151 6.30 0.42 10.24
N VAL A 152 6.51 -0.09 9.02
CA VAL A 152 7.13 -1.41 8.76
C VAL A 152 8.57 -1.43 9.27
N MET A 153 9.38 -0.41 8.97
CA MET A 153 10.76 -0.32 9.45
C MET A 153 10.82 -0.34 10.98
N VAL A 154 10.00 0.47 11.65
CA VAL A 154 9.96 0.52 13.12
C VAL A 154 9.56 -0.83 13.70
N TYR A 155 8.54 -1.49 13.13
CA TYR A 155 8.10 -2.81 13.54
C TYR A 155 9.20 -3.86 13.35
N ASN A 156 9.80 -3.97 12.17
CA ASN A 156 10.83 -4.96 11.86
C ASN A 156 12.08 -4.74 12.71
N THR A 157 12.56 -3.49 12.85
CA THR A 157 13.69 -3.15 13.71
C THR A 157 13.44 -3.65 15.13
N ARG A 158 12.25 -3.43 15.67
CA ARG A 158 11.95 -3.87 17.03
C ARG A 158 11.83 -5.38 17.14
N ARG A 159 11.18 -6.03 16.18
CA ARG A 159 11.07 -7.49 16.10
C ARG A 159 12.44 -8.20 16.07
N GLU A 160 13.44 -7.57 15.46
CA GLU A 160 14.79 -8.12 15.30
C GLU A 160 15.75 -7.74 16.42
N SER A 161 15.42 -6.69 17.18
CA SER A 161 16.24 -6.23 18.29
C SER A 161 16.22 -7.20 19.47
N PHE A 162 17.37 -7.38 20.15
CA PHE A 162 17.41 -8.11 21.43
C PHE A 162 16.89 -7.20 22.56
N PRO A 163 16.12 -7.73 23.52
CA PRO A 163 15.66 -9.11 23.67
C PRO A 163 14.34 -9.44 22.97
N ASP A 164 13.69 -8.48 22.29
CA ASP A 164 12.37 -8.60 21.69
C ASP A 164 12.28 -9.73 20.66
N VAL A 165 13.39 -10.04 19.95
CA VAL A 165 13.47 -11.09 18.93
C VAL A 165 13.09 -12.49 19.47
N LEU A 166 13.35 -12.76 20.74
CA LEU A 166 12.98 -14.03 21.38
C LEU A 166 11.45 -14.15 21.48
N LEU A 167 10.80 -13.09 21.93
CA LEU A 167 9.35 -13.05 22.06
C LEU A 167 8.65 -12.93 20.70
N ALA A 168 9.25 -12.23 19.76
CA ALA A 168 8.73 -12.12 18.40
C ALA A 168 8.63 -13.51 17.74
N LYS A 169 9.65 -14.34 17.89
CA LYS A 169 9.64 -15.73 17.38
C LYS A 169 8.61 -16.61 18.08
N MET A 170 8.51 -16.52 19.41
CA MET A 170 7.54 -17.28 20.21
C MET A 170 6.10 -16.84 19.95
N GLY A 171 5.86 -15.55 19.76
CA GLY A 171 4.55 -14.94 19.52
C GLY A 171 4.08 -14.99 18.06
N GLY A 172 4.90 -15.55 17.14
CA GLY A 172 4.51 -15.68 15.73
C GLY A 172 4.51 -14.36 14.96
N PHE A 173 5.23 -13.34 15.42
CA PHE A 173 5.37 -12.06 14.72
C PHE A 173 6.26 -12.23 13.49
N GLN A 174 5.65 -12.21 12.31
CA GLN A 174 6.35 -12.37 11.04
C GLN A 174 6.93 -11.04 10.57
N GLU A 175 7.92 -11.16 9.68
CA GLU A 175 8.49 -10.00 8.99
C GLU A 175 7.46 -9.31 8.11
N ALA A 176 7.44 -8.00 8.16
CA ALA A 176 6.62 -7.18 7.30
C ALA A 176 7.45 -6.66 6.14
N ILE A 177 6.86 -6.64 4.94
CA ILE A 177 7.54 -6.21 3.72
C ILE A 177 7.24 -4.74 3.45
N LEU A 178 8.27 -4.00 3.05
CA LEU A 178 8.15 -2.61 2.60
C LEU A 178 7.41 -2.55 1.25
N TRP A 179 6.62 -1.51 1.05
CA TRP A 179 5.92 -1.29 -0.23
C TRP A 179 6.89 -1.24 -1.42
N ASP A 180 8.08 -0.66 -1.26
CA ASP A 180 9.01 -0.45 -2.37
C ASP A 180 9.94 -1.65 -2.66
N GLU A 181 10.14 -2.58 -1.74
CA GLU A 181 11.02 -3.75 -1.95
C GLU A 181 10.49 -4.70 -3.01
N ILE A 182 9.18 -4.84 -3.12
CA ILE A 182 8.54 -5.72 -4.11
C ILE A 182 8.79 -5.18 -5.53
N SER A 183 8.74 -3.85 -5.71
CA SER A 183 8.99 -3.24 -7.02
C SER A 183 10.46 -3.31 -7.47
N GLN A 184 11.41 -3.50 -6.54
CA GLN A 184 12.83 -3.68 -6.88
C GLN A 184 13.17 -5.11 -7.33
N ASN A 185 12.51 -6.12 -6.76
CA ASN A 185 12.71 -7.51 -7.18
C ASN A 185 12.23 -7.78 -8.61
N GLU A 186 11.26 -7.01 -9.13
CA GLU A 186 10.84 -7.09 -10.53
C GLU A 186 11.75 -6.31 -11.49
N ARG A 187 12.57 -5.38 -10.99
CA ARG A 187 13.55 -4.61 -11.80
C ARG A 187 14.87 -5.34 -12.05
N VAL A 188 15.10 -6.48 -11.41
CA VAL A 188 16.29 -7.28 -11.63
C VAL A 188 16.06 -8.20 -12.82
N SER A 189 16.35 -7.78 -13.99
CA SER A 189 16.94 -8.46 -15.14
C SER A 189 16.54 -7.88 -16.48
N VAL A 190 17.00 -6.69 -16.79
CA VAL A 190 17.29 -6.39 -18.21
C VAL A 190 18.79 -6.61 -18.38
N LYS A 191 19.19 -7.82 -18.73
CA LYS A 191 20.52 -8.05 -19.31
C LYS A 191 20.54 -7.34 -20.65
N VAL A 192 21.16 -6.18 -20.70
CA VAL A 192 21.59 -5.56 -21.95
C VAL A 192 22.82 -6.34 -22.39
N SER A 193 22.65 -7.22 -23.38
CA SER A 193 23.78 -7.79 -24.15
C SER A 193 24.05 -6.82 -25.31
N PHE A 194 25.26 -6.27 -25.35
CA PHE A 194 25.81 -5.55 -26.50
C PHE A 194 26.29 -6.55 -27.51
#